data_f3ddda2ab28aaadba1db5814260e2ace
#
_entry.id   f3ddda2ab28aaadba1db5814260e2ace
#
_cell.length_a   1.000
_cell.length_b   1.000
_cell.length_c   1.000
_cell.angle_alpha   90.00
_cell.angle_beta   90.00
_cell.angle_gamma   90.00
#
_symmetry.space_group_name_H-M   'P 1'
#
loop_
_entity.id
_entity.type
_entity.pdbx_description
1 polymer ?
#
loop_
_entity_poly.entity_id
_entity_poly.type
_entity_poly.pdbx_seq_one_letter_code
_entity_poly.pdbx_strand_id
1 'polypeptide(L)'
;MTRAEAFSEREVAMCTVAHLIEDGRTYWAAGGGTPLYAVLLGQKLYAPDAQYVTEDGVISPEPLLPFEPMMTMVASRAVHHALQWGTMNSAGGHAQLGHMDYGVLNTLQVDQHGNINSTF
;
A
#
# COMPACT_ATOMS: atom_id res chain seq x y z
N MET A 1 -31.00 15.54 4.55
CA MET A 1 -29.68 15.06 4.11
C MET A 1 -28.70 15.39 5.21
N THR A 2 -28.31 14.42 5.99
CA THR A 2 -27.21 14.56 6.93
C THR A 2 -25.94 14.75 6.09
N ARG A 3 -25.32 15.90 6.27
CA ARG A 3 -24.01 16.22 5.74
C ARG A 3 -23.08 15.09 6.11
N ALA A 4 -22.35 14.54 5.16
CA ALA A 4 -21.26 13.62 5.48
C ALA A 4 -20.31 14.37 6.41
N GLU A 5 -20.46 14.10 7.69
CA GLU A 5 -19.72 14.77 8.71
C GLU A 5 -18.37 14.11 8.79
N ALA A 6 -17.37 14.93 8.62
CA ALA A 6 -16.01 14.72 9.06
C ALA A 6 -15.36 13.39 8.60
N PHE A 7 -14.66 13.45 7.50
CA PHE A 7 -13.64 12.45 7.20
C PHE A 7 -12.58 12.44 8.30
N SER A 8 -12.11 11.27 8.64
CA SER A 8 -11.02 11.11 9.58
C SER A 8 -9.69 11.52 8.92
N GLU A 9 -8.72 11.91 9.72
CA GLU A 9 -7.34 12.19 9.24
C GLU A 9 -6.78 11.03 8.43
N ARG A 10 -7.12 9.80 8.82
CA ARG A 10 -6.71 8.58 8.13
C ARG A 10 -7.32 8.47 6.72
N GLU A 11 -8.59 8.82 6.56
CA GLU A 11 -9.24 8.84 5.24
C GLU A 11 -8.63 9.92 4.35
N VAL A 12 -8.35 11.10 4.90
CA VAL A 12 -7.64 12.17 4.16
C VAL A 12 -6.26 11.70 3.71
N ALA A 13 -5.49 11.06 4.59
CA ALA A 13 -4.18 10.53 4.26
C ALA A 13 -4.26 9.47 3.13
N MET A 14 -5.20 8.53 3.24
CA MET A 14 -5.41 7.50 2.22
C MET A 14 -5.78 8.11 0.86
N CYS A 15 -6.71 9.06 0.83
CA CYS A 15 -7.12 9.72 -0.40
C CYS A 15 -5.97 10.55 -1.00
N THR A 16 -5.20 11.24 -0.17
CA THR A 16 -4.05 12.03 -0.63
C THR A 16 -3.01 11.13 -1.29
N VAL A 17 -2.63 10.04 -0.64
CA VAL A 17 -1.68 9.08 -1.21
C VAL A 17 -2.24 8.42 -2.46
N ALA A 18 -3.53 8.07 -2.49
CA ALA A 18 -4.17 7.48 -3.66
C ALA A 18 -4.05 8.38 -4.91
N HIS A 19 -4.13 9.69 -4.75
CA HIS A 19 -3.91 10.65 -5.85
C HIS A 19 -2.47 10.71 -6.36
N LEU A 20 -1.51 10.25 -5.58
CA LEU A 20 -0.09 10.19 -5.96
C LEU A 20 0.29 8.88 -6.66
N ILE A 21 -0.63 7.93 -6.76
CA ILE A 21 -0.38 6.66 -7.44
C ILE A 21 -0.40 6.90 -8.95
N GLU A 22 0.72 6.61 -9.59
CA GLU A 22 0.94 6.77 -11.02
C GLU A 22 0.73 5.44 -11.76
N ASP A 23 0.11 5.51 -12.92
CA ASP A 23 -0.16 4.35 -13.74
C ASP A 23 1.12 3.71 -14.29
N GLY A 24 1.16 2.39 -14.39
CA GLY A 24 2.33 1.64 -14.86
C GLY A 24 3.53 1.64 -13.91
N ARG A 25 3.38 2.12 -12.67
CA ARG A 25 4.43 2.12 -11.65
C ARG A 25 4.25 0.98 -10.66
N THR A 26 5.35 0.58 -10.02
CA THR A 26 5.38 -0.47 -9.01
C THR A 26 5.58 0.11 -7.61
N TYR A 27 4.68 -0.24 -6.72
CA TYR A 27 4.63 0.25 -5.35
C TYR A 27 4.89 -0.88 -4.34
N TRP A 28 5.84 -0.69 -3.45
CA TRP A 28 6.01 -1.56 -2.31
C TRP A 28 5.24 -1.00 -1.13
N ALA A 29 4.10 -1.61 -0.81
CA ALA A 29 3.28 -1.21 0.32
C ALA A 29 3.63 -2.07 1.54
N ALA A 30 4.21 -1.44 2.54
CA ALA A 30 4.61 -2.11 3.78
C ALA A 30 3.62 -1.82 4.92
N GLY A 31 3.29 -2.86 5.65
CA GLY A 31 2.28 -2.84 6.71
C GLY A 31 0.85 -2.83 6.17
N GLY A 32 -0.01 -3.59 6.80
CA GLY A 32 -1.46 -3.53 6.53
C GLY A 32 -2.05 -2.17 6.89
N GLY A 33 -3.28 -1.91 6.49
CA GLY A 33 -3.98 -0.67 6.82
C GLY A 33 -3.72 0.48 5.85
N THR A 34 -3.35 1.66 6.33
CA THR A 34 -3.34 2.88 5.52
C THR A 34 -2.48 2.79 4.24
N PRO A 35 -1.24 2.31 4.25
CA PRO A 35 -0.44 2.19 3.02
C PRO A 35 -1.09 1.27 1.98
N LEU A 36 -1.54 0.10 2.41
CA LEU A 36 -2.21 -0.86 1.53
C LEU A 36 -3.48 -0.26 0.92
N TYR A 37 -4.34 0.31 1.75
CA TYR A 37 -5.61 0.86 1.29
C TYR A 37 -5.42 2.05 0.35
N ALA A 38 -4.42 2.89 0.62
CA ALA A 38 -4.11 4.03 -0.25
C ALA A 38 -3.66 3.58 -1.64
N VAL A 39 -2.77 2.59 -1.73
CA VAL A 39 -2.31 2.05 -3.01
C VAL A 39 -3.45 1.38 -3.78
N LEU A 40 -4.25 0.54 -3.11
CA LEU A 40 -5.40 -0.12 -3.73
C LEU A 40 -6.47 0.88 -4.19
N LEU A 41 -6.72 1.94 -3.41
CA LEU A 41 -7.65 2.99 -3.78
C LEU A 41 -7.14 3.75 -5.01
N GLY A 42 -5.86 4.09 -5.04
CA GLY A 42 -5.22 4.74 -6.18
C GLY A 42 -5.28 3.89 -7.44
N GLN A 43 -4.93 2.61 -7.33
CA GLN A 43 -5.03 1.65 -8.42
C GLN A 43 -6.45 1.58 -8.98
N LYS A 44 -7.45 1.49 -8.10
CA LYS A 44 -8.84 1.36 -8.52
C LYS A 44 -9.41 2.62 -9.17
N LEU A 45 -9.01 3.80 -8.72
CA LEU A 45 -9.62 5.06 -9.15
C LEU A 45 -8.84 5.79 -10.23
N TYR A 46 -7.52 5.69 -10.24
CA TYR A 46 -6.67 6.57 -11.03
C TYR A 46 -5.63 5.85 -11.88
N ALA A 47 -5.16 4.70 -11.44
CA ALA A 47 -3.98 4.04 -12.00
C ALA A 47 -4.18 2.52 -12.11
N PRO A 48 -5.06 2.05 -13.01
CA PRO A 48 -5.45 0.63 -13.09
C PRO A 48 -4.28 -0.32 -13.44
N ASP A 49 -3.25 0.17 -14.11
CA ASP A 49 -2.05 -0.61 -14.46
C ASP A 49 -0.92 -0.45 -13.43
N ALA A 50 -1.13 0.30 -12.34
CA ALA A 50 -0.18 0.33 -11.24
C ALA A 50 -0.12 -1.03 -10.57
N GLN A 51 1.09 -1.48 -10.26
CA GLN A 51 1.31 -2.74 -9.57
C GLN A 51 1.71 -2.48 -8.13
N TYR A 52 1.30 -3.35 -7.22
CA TYR A 52 1.83 -3.28 -5.88
C TYR A 52 2.39 -4.63 -5.42
N VAL A 53 3.39 -4.53 -4.56
CA VAL A 53 4.04 -5.66 -3.93
C VAL A 53 3.85 -5.54 -2.43
N THR A 54 3.41 -6.60 -1.78
CA THR A 54 3.29 -6.62 -0.34
C THR A 54 4.68 -6.75 0.31
N GLU A 55 4.81 -6.36 1.56
CA GLU A 55 6.07 -6.56 2.29
C GLU A 55 6.53 -8.02 2.35
N ASP A 56 5.59 -8.95 2.27
CA ASP A 56 5.85 -10.39 2.29
C ASP A 56 6.26 -10.96 0.93
N GLY A 57 6.30 -10.15 -0.11
CA GLY A 57 6.75 -10.54 -1.44
C GLY A 57 5.66 -11.09 -2.35
N VAL A 58 4.41 -10.83 -2.06
CA VAL A 58 3.30 -11.15 -2.97
C VAL A 58 3.15 -10.03 -3.99
N ILE A 59 3.17 -10.39 -5.27
CA ILE A 59 3.17 -9.44 -6.38
C ILE A 59 1.78 -9.35 -7.00
N SER A 60 1.27 -8.13 -7.11
CA SER A 60 0.01 -7.75 -7.76
C SER A 60 -1.17 -8.64 -7.38
N PRO A 61 -1.49 -8.80 -6.09
CA PRO A 61 -2.71 -9.48 -5.71
C PRO A 61 -3.95 -8.60 -5.98
N GLU A 62 -5.08 -9.26 -6.14
CA GLU A 62 -6.41 -8.65 -6.22
C GLU A 62 -7.19 -8.97 -4.95
N PRO A 63 -7.08 -8.17 -3.89
CA PRO A 63 -7.72 -8.48 -2.62
C PRO A 63 -9.23 -8.58 -2.70
N LEU A 64 -9.79 -9.56 -2.00
CA LEU A 64 -11.23 -9.73 -1.90
C LEU A 64 -11.84 -8.71 -0.93
N LEU A 65 -12.86 -8.02 -1.39
CA LEU A 65 -13.66 -7.11 -0.56
C LEU A 65 -14.86 -7.85 0.11
N PRO A 66 -15.37 -7.37 1.23
CA PRO A 66 -14.82 -6.29 2.05
C PRO A 66 -13.55 -6.70 2.80
N PHE A 67 -12.74 -5.72 3.16
CA PHE A 67 -11.63 -5.95 4.07
C PHE A 67 -12.15 -6.17 5.49
N GLU A 68 -11.63 -7.18 6.16
CA GLU A 68 -11.92 -7.40 7.57
C GLU A 68 -11.05 -6.50 8.46
N PRO A 69 -11.56 -6.07 9.63
CA PRO A 69 -10.84 -5.20 10.54
C PRO A 69 -9.51 -5.82 10.91
N MET A 70 -8.74 -6.30 11.01
CA MET A 70 -7.47 -6.96 11.35
C MET A 70 -6.86 -7.76 10.19
N MET A 71 -7.35 -7.55 8.98
CA MET A 71 -6.76 -8.23 7.84
C MET A 71 -5.33 -7.75 7.61
N THR A 72 -4.41 -8.68 7.56
CA THR A 72 -3.02 -8.44 7.22
C THR A 72 -2.77 -8.67 5.73
N MET A 73 -1.62 -8.22 5.23
CA MET A 73 -1.24 -8.41 3.84
C MET A 73 -1.02 -9.88 3.46
N VAL A 74 -0.82 -10.76 4.44
CA VAL A 74 -0.66 -12.21 4.25
C VAL A 74 -1.96 -13.00 4.39
N ALA A 75 -3.06 -12.35 4.75
CA ALA A 75 -4.34 -13.03 4.80
C ALA A 75 -4.73 -13.55 3.41
N SER A 76 -5.31 -14.74 3.34
CA SER A 76 -5.69 -15.35 2.05
C SER A 76 -6.56 -14.45 1.17
N ARG A 77 -7.41 -13.63 1.79
CA ARG A 77 -8.23 -12.64 1.06
C ARG A 77 -7.39 -11.49 0.48
N ALA A 78 -6.29 -11.12 1.15
CA ALA A 78 -5.41 -10.05 0.70
C ALA A 78 -4.52 -10.46 -0.47
N VAL A 79 -4.19 -11.73 -0.57
CA VAL A 79 -3.28 -12.28 -1.59
C VAL A 79 -4.01 -13.03 -2.72
N HIS A 80 -5.33 -12.89 -2.78
CA HIS A 80 -6.13 -13.51 -3.82
C HIS A 80 -5.67 -13.07 -5.22
N HIS A 81 -5.69 -13.97 -6.18
CA HIS A 81 -5.28 -13.74 -7.58
C HIS A 81 -3.89 -13.13 -7.79
N ALA A 82 -3.00 -13.27 -6.81
CA ALA A 82 -1.64 -12.76 -6.96
C ALA A 82 -0.95 -13.35 -8.21
N LEU A 83 -0.21 -12.52 -8.92
CA LEU A 83 0.60 -12.94 -10.06
C LEU A 83 1.75 -13.85 -9.62
N GLN A 84 2.32 -13.56 -8.46
CA GLN A 84 3.41 -14.34 -7.91
C GLN A 84 3.39 -14.28 -6.38
N TRP A 85 3.75 -15.39 -5.77
CA TRP A 85 4.04 -15.48 -4.35
C TRP A 85 5.54 -15.58 -4.14
N GLY A 86 6.04 -14.77 -3.25
CA GLY A 86 7.43 -14.72 -2.88
C GLY A 86 7.63 -14.71 -1.37
N THR A 87 8.72 -14.12 -0.95
CA THR A 87 9.08 -13.94 0.46
C THR A 87 9.49 -12.48 0.69
N MET A 88 9.57 -12.07 1.93
CA MET A 88 10.10 -10.75 2.29
C MET A 88 11.52 -10.54 1.72
N ASN A 89 12.36 -11.57 1.69
CA ASN A 89 13.68 -11.49 1.09
C ASN A 89 13.62 -11.25 -0.42
N SER A 90 12.67 -11.88 -1.12
CA SER A 90 12.48 -11.63 -2.56
C SER A 90 11.98 -10.22 -2.84
N ALA A 91 11.07 -9.69 -2.00
CA ALA A 91 10.63 -8.31 -2.11
C ALA A 91 11.79 -7.33 -1.93
N GLY A 92 12.60 -7.51 -0.89
CA GLY A 92 13.82 -6.73 -0.66
C GLY A 92 14.81 -6.82 -1.82
N GLY A 93 14.99 -8.01 -2.38
CA GLY A 93 15.83 -8.23 -3.58
C GLY A 93 15.34 -7.46 -4.79
N HIS A 94 14.04 -7.50 -5.07
CA HIS A 94 13.43 -6.71 -6.15
C HIS A 94 13.60 -5.20 -5.94
N ALA A 95 13.45 -4.73 -4.71
CA ALA A 95 13.68 -3.33 -4.38
C ALA A 95 15.14 -2.91 -4.63
N GLN A 96 16.12 -3.72 -4.19
CA GLN A 96 17.55 -3.45 -4.42
C GLN A 96 17.93 -3.48 -5.90
N LEU A 97 17.26 -4.28 -6.71
CA LEU A 97 17.46 -4.35 -8.15
C LEU A 97 16.77 -3.20 -8.91
N GLY A 98 16.06 -2.31 -8.21
CA GLY A 98 15.37 -1.19 -8.82
C GLY A 98 14.05 -1.56 -9.54
N HIS A 99 13.46 -2.69 -9.18
CA HIS A 99 12.17 -3.12 -9.75
C HIS A 99 10.96 -2.49 -9.07
N MET A 100 11.17 -1.67 -8.05
CA MET A 100 10.13 -0.93 -7.36
C MET A 100 10.38 0.57 -7.50
N ASP A 101 9.39 1.30 -7.98
CA ASP A 101 9.50 2.74 -8.17
C ASP A 101 9.32 3.50 -6.86
N TYR A 102 8.40 3.04 -6.02
CA TYR A 102 8.02 3.73 -4.78
C TYR A 102 7.80 2.77 -3.62
N GLY A 103 8.08 3.24 -2.41
CA GLY A 103 7.69 2.60 -1.16
C GLY A 103 6.65 3.43 -0.42
N VAL A 104 5.59 2.78 0.09
CA VAL A 104 4.56 3.42 0.92
C VAL A 104 4.60 2.80 2.29
N LEU A 105 4.98 3.60 3.28
CA LEU A 105 5.28 3.17 4.64
C LEU A 105 4.53 4.04 5.65
N ASN A 106 4.18 3.45 6.78
CA ASN A 106 3.82 4.21 7.98
C ASN A 106 5.08 4.56 8.77
N THR A 107 5.08 5.71 9.39
CA THR A 107 6.14 6.11 10.33
C THR A 107 5.53 6.85 11.52
N LEU A 108 6.23 6.81 12.65
CA LEU A 108 5.82 7.52 13.85
C LEU A 108 6.19 9.01 13.81
N GLN A 109 7.30 9.33 13.20
CA GLN A 109 7.82 10.70 13.12
C GLN A 109 8.50 10.93 11.78
N VAL A 110 8.33 12.13 11.25
CA VAL A 110 9.02 12.62 10.07
C VAL A 110 9.49 14.05 10.34
N ASP A 111 10.73 14.36 9.97
CA ASP A 111 11.25 15.72 10.06
C ASP A 111 11.04 16.52 8.78
N GLN A 112 11.39 17.81 8.83
CA GLN A 112 11.25 18.70 7.66
C GLN A 112 12.15 18.34 6.48
N HIS A 113 13.12 17.44 6.65
CA HIS A 113 14.04 16.96 5.61
C HIS A 113 13.64 15.60 5.05
N GLY A 114 12.54 15.02 5.54
CA GLY A 114 12.06 13.71 5.11
C GLY A 114 12.72 12.52 5.82
N ASN A 115 13.50 12.76 6.88
CA ASN A 115 14.01 11.65 7.69
C ASN A 115 12.87 11.06 8.52
N ILE A 116 12.78 9.75 8.53
CA ILE A 116 11.76 9.01 9.27
C ILE A 116 12.33 8.37 10.52
N ASN A 117 11.54 8.33 11.59
CA ASN A 117 11.85 7.61 12.80
C ASN A 117 10.73 6.62 13.10
N SER A 118 11.04 5.34 13.03
CA SER A 118 10.15 4.23 13.40
C SER A 118 10.61 3.50 14.68
N THR A 119 11.67 4.01 15.31
CA THR A 119 12.22 3.53 16.58
C THR A 119 11.99 4.58 17.64
N PHE A 120 11.85 4.19 18.89
CA PHE A 120 11.59 5.09 20.03
C PHE A 120 12.78 5.98 20.36
#